data_b4aebc36f0d719068580fdc2bc7caedd
#
_entry.id   b4aebc36f0d719068580fdc2bc7caedd
#
_cell.length_a   1.000
_cell.length_b   1.000
_cell.length_c   1.000
_cell.angle_alpha   90.00
_cell.angle_beta   90.00
_cell.angle_gamma   90.00
#
_symmetry.space_group_name_H-M   'P 1'
#
loop_
_entity.id
_entity.type
_entity.pdbx_description
1 polymer ?
#
loop_
_entity_poly.entity_id
_entity_poly.type
_entity_poly.pdbx_seq_one_letter_code
_entity_poly.pdbx_strand_id
1 'polypeptide(L)'
;MSERTVTFMGNPLTLLGQELKVGAKAPDFSVLDNGLGPITLANYAGKVKIICAVPSLDTPVCDTETRRFNQEAANLKGEVVVLTISADLPFAQARWCGAAGIDKVVTLSDYRDRIFGNAYGVMIKELMLLTRAIFVLDASDTIRYIQVVPEITNEPDYAAVLEAVKTLL
;
A
#
# COMPACT_ATOMS: atom_id res chain seq x y z
N MET A 1 -2.44 -15.42 21.24
CA MET A 1 -2.66 -14.12 20.58
C MET A 1 -3.96 -14.17 19.80
N SER A 2 -4.78 -13.13 19.92
CA SER A 2 -6.00 -13.02 19.13
C SER A 2 -5.68 -12.86 17.66
N GLU A 3 -6.46 -13.48 16.79
CA GLU A 3 -6.33 -13.28 15.35
C GLU A 3 -6.72 -11.85 15.00
N ARG A 4 -5.98 -11.26 14.07
CA ARG A 4 -6.30 -9.94 13.51
C ARG A 4 -7.25 -10.16 12.33
N THR A 5 -8.33 -9.38 12.29
CA THR A 5 -9.37 -9.53 11.28
C THR A 5 -9.73 -8.19 10.64
N VAL A 6 -10.20 -8.28 9.40
CA VAL A 6 -10.91 -7.21 8.70
C VAL A 6 -12.23 -7.79 8.21
N THR A 7 -13.12 -6.98 7.64
CA THR A 7 -14.35 -7.49 7.04
C THR A 7 -14.41 -7.18 5.55
N PHE A 8 -15.07 -8.06 4.82
CA PHE A 8 -15.44 -7.86 3.43
C PHE A 8 -16.95 -8.03 3.31
N MET A 9 -17.65 -6.94 3.04
CA MET A 9 -19.11 -6.88 3.03
C MET A 9 -19.71 -7.48 4.33
N GLY A 10 -19.08 -7.13 5.46
CA GLY A 10 -19.48 -7.60 6.78
C GLY A 10 -18.96 -8.98 7.19
N ASN A 11 -18.35 -9.74 6.29
CA ASN A 11 -17.82 -11.07 6.59
C ASN A 11 -16.39 -10.99 7.09
N PRO A 12 -16.03 -11.63 8.21
CA PRO A 12 -14.69 -11.56 8.77
C PRO A 12 -13.66 -12.33 7.93
N LEU A 13 -12.50 -11.72 7.76
CA LEU A 13 -11.34 -12.30 7.09
C LEU A 13 -10.12 -12.16 7.99
N THR A 14 -9.22 -13.14 7.96
CA THR A 14 -8.05 -13.23 8.84
C THR A 14 -6.82 -12.60 8.18
N LEU A 15 -6.11 -11.75 8.92
CA LEU A 15 -4.82 -11.20 8.48
C LEU A 15 -3.67 -12.06 8.99
N LEU A 16 -2.78 -12.42 8.08
CA LEU A 16 -1.53 -13.14 8.36
C LEU A 16 -0.43 -12.15 8.75
N GLY A 17 0.62 -12.68 9.38
CA GLY A 17 1.78 -11.89 9.78
C GLY A 17 1.58 -11.15 11.09
N GLN A 18 2.54 -10.32 11.44
CA GLN A 18 2.51 -9.55 12.68
C GLN A 18 2.04 -8.12 12.43
N GLU A 19 1.32 -7.58 13.40
CA GLU A 19 0.93 -6.17 13.38
C GLU A 19 2.15 -5.28 13.60
N LEU A 20 2.37 -4.35 12.68
CA LEU A 20 3.43 -3.36 12.82
C LEU A 20 2.99 -2.21 13.73
N LYS A 21 3.97 -1.53 14.31
CA LYS A 21 3.73 -0.42 15.23
C LYS A 21 4.40 0.86 14.73
N VAL A 22 3.74 1.99 14.97
CA VAL A 22 4.34 3.32 14.75
C VAL A 22 5.59 3.45 15.60
N GLY A 23 6.66 4.00 15.02
CA GLY A 23 7.97 4.14 15.65
C GLY A 23 8.93 2.99 15.34
N ALA A 24 8.44 1.87 14.83
CA ALA A 24 9.30 0.76 14.44
C ALA A 24 9.95 1.01 13.07
N LYS A 25 11.08 0.35 12.85
CA LYS A 25 11.71 0.31 11.53
C LYS A 25 10.83 -0.51 10.59
N ALA A 26 10.54 0.03 9.41
CA ALA A 26 9.74 -0.69 8.42
C ALA A 26 10.50 -1.92 7.92
N PRO A 27 9.83 -3.10 7.83
CA PRO A 27 10.46 -4.27 7.22
C PRO A 27 10.78 -4.02 5.76
N ASP A 28 11.92 -4.52 5.30
CA ASP A 28 12.23 -4.51 3.87
C ASP A 28 11.35 -5.52 3.14
N PHE A 29 11.21 -5.33 1.85
CA PHE A 29 10.45 -6.22 0.99
C PHE A 29 11.09 -6.27 -0.41
N SER A 30 10.68 -7.24 -1.19
CA SER A 30 10.99 -7.29 -2.61
C SER A 30 9.70 -7.56 -3.37
N VAL A 31 9.31 -6.60 -4.20
CA VAL A 31 8.12 -6.66 -5.07
C VAL A 31 8.55 -6.40 -6.50
N LEU A 32 7.65 -6.55 -7.46
CA LEU A 32 7.97 -6.36 -8.87
C LEU A 32 7.32 -5.10 -9.42
N ASP A 33 8.09 -4.35 -10.22
CA ASP A 33 7.53 -3.23 -10.98
C ASP A 33 6.82 -3.74 -12.25
N ASN A 34 6.28 -2.83 -13.04
CA ASN A 34 5.53 -3.18 -14.26
C ASN A 34 6.41 -3.88 -15.32
N GLY A 35 7.73 -3.72 -15.25
CA GLY A 35 8.69 -4.38 -16.14
C GLY A 35 9.30 -5.64 -15.57
N LEU A 36 8.74 -6.19 -14.47
CA LEU A 36 9.21 -7.38 -13.77
C LEU A 36 10.54 -7.17 -13.03
N GLY A 37 10.98 -5.93 -12.85
CA GLY A 37 12.18 -5.61 -12.09
C GLY A 37 11.91 -5.64 -10.59
N PRO A 38 12.86 -6.15 -9.76
CA PRO A 38 12.69 -6.16 -8.31
C PRO A 38 12.83 -4.76 -7.74
N ILE A 39 11.91 -4.41 -6.83
CA ILE A 39 11.88 -3.13 -6.11
C ILE A 39 11.89 -3.42 -4.62
N THR A 40 12.78 -2.74 -3.91
CA THR A 40 12.90 -2.78 -2.44
C THR A 40 12.80 -1.36 -1.89
N LEU A 41 12.82 -1.21 -0.57
CA LEU A 41 12.83 0.12 0.07
C LEU A 41 14.05 0.95 -0.37
N ALA A 42 15.17 0.32 -0.65
CA ALA A 42 16.40 1.01 -1.06
C ALA A 42 16.23 1.81 -2.37
N ASN A 43 15.31 1.40 -3.25
CA ASN A 43 15.02 2.13 -4.49
C ASN A 43 14.45 3.53 -4.22
N TYR A 44 13.91 3.76 -3.03
CA TYR A 44 13.32 5.04 -2.62
C TYR A 44 13.98 5.60 -1.37
N ALA A 45 15.25 5.28 -1.15
CA ALA A 45 16.00 5.75 0.02
C ALA A 45 15.99 7.28 0.10
N GLY A 46 15.82 7.82 1.30
CA GLY A 46 15.80 9.26 1.56
C GLY A 46 14.48 9.95 1.26
N LYS A 47 13.48 9.23 0.77
CA LYS A 47 12.15 9.80 0.46
C LYS A 47 11.14 9.40 1.51
N VAL A 48 10.18 10.30 1.78
CA VAL A 48 8.96 9.96 2.51
C VAL A 48 8.12 9.05 1.63
N LYS A 49 7.58 7.97 2.20
CA LYS A 49 6.85 6.96 1.44
C LYS A 49 5.43 6.84 1.97
N ILE A 50 4.47 6.90 1.06
CA ILE A 50 3.08 6.49 1.32
C ILE A 50 2.94 5.12 0.66
N ILE A 51 2.81 4.06 1.47
CA ILE A 51 2.65 2.70 0.98
C ILE A 51 1.19 2.30 1.14
N CYS A 52 0.52 2.05 0.02
CA CYS A 52 -0.88 1.65 -0.02
C CYS A 52 -0.98 0.17 -0.40
N ALA A 53 -1.44 -0.67 0.52
CA ALA A 53 -1.81 -2.04 0.22
C ALA A 53 -3.28 -2.06 -0.21
N VAL A 54 -3.58 -2.71 -1.34
CA VAL A 54 -4.94 -2.80 -1.87
C VAL A 54 -5.23 -4.21 -2.35
N PRO A 55 -6.50 -4.68 -2.28
CA PRO A 55 -6.86 -6.01 -2.78
C PRO A 55 -6.63 -6.20 -4.29
N SER A 56 -7.05 -5.27 -5.11
CA SER A 56 -6.83 -5.29 -6.56
C SER A 56 -7.19 -3.95 -7.18
N LEU A 57 -6.39 -3.49 -8.15
CA LEU A 57 -6.67 -2.27 -8.92
C LEU A 57 -7.97 -2.37 -9.72
N ASP A 58 -8.42 -3.59 -10.03
CA ASP A 58 -9.66 -3.83 -10.78
C ASP A 58 -10.92 -3.72 -9.92
N THR A 59 -10.81 -3.47 -8.61
CA THR A 59 -11.98 -3.22 -7.75
C THR A 59 -12.32 -1.74 -7.73
N PRO A 60 -13.63 -1.36 -7.62
CA PRO A 60 -14.03 0.07 -7.69
C PRO A 60 -13.36 0.94 -6.61
N VAL A 61 -13.26 0.46 -5.37
CA VAL A 61 -12.67 1.23 -4.27
C VAL A 61 -11.17 1.40 -4.46
N CYS A 62 -10.46 0.35 -4.89
CA CYS A 62 -9.01 0.43 -5.14
C CYS A 62 -8.70 1.38 -6.30
N ASP A 63 -9.51 1.34 -7.35
CA ASP A 63 -9.39 2.26 -8.48
C ASP A 63 -9.57 3.72 -8.02
N THR A 64 -10.63 4.01 -7.26
CA THR A 64 -10.89 5.32 -6.71
C THR A 64 -9.76 5.79 -5.79
N GLU A 65 -9.30 4.94 -4.88
CA GLU A 65 -8.21 5.24 -3.96
C GLU A 65 -6.92 5.59 -4.69
N THR A 66 -6.55 4.77 -5.68
CA THR A 66 -5.30 4.98 -6.42
C THR A 66 -5.36 6.27 -7.24
N ARG A 67 -6.48 6.57 -7.88
CA ARG A 67 -6.69 7.83 -8.59
C ARG A 67 -6.63 9.03 -7.64
N ARG A 68 -7.21 8.91 -6.45
CA ARG A 68 -7.18 9.98 -5.44
C ARG A 68 -5.75 10.26 -4.99
N PHE A 69 -4.97 9.22 -4.67
CA PHE A 69 -3.56 9.42 -4.29
C PHE A 69 -2.71 9.95 -5.43
N ASN A 70 -3.03 9.60 -6.67
CA ASN A 70 -2.33 10.17 -7.82
C ASN A 70 -2.55 11.70 -7.90
N GLN A 71 -3.77 12.16 -7.68
CA GLN A 71 -4.08 13.59 -7.64
C GLN A 71 -3.40 14.30 -6.46
N GLU A 72 -3.48 13.69 -5.27
CA GLU A 72 -2.88 14.28 -4.06
C GLU A 72 -1.36 14.31 -4.13
N ALA A 73 -0.74 13.27 -4.71
CA ALA A 73 0.71 13.22 -4.90
C ALA A 73 1.22 14.38 -5.75
N ALA A 74 0.44 14.80 -6.76
CA ALA A 74 0.79 15.93 -7.60
C ALA A 74 0.85 17.27 -6.83
N ASN A 75 0.15 17.35 -5.69
CA ASN A 75 0.08 18.54 -4.85
C ASN A 75 1.04 18.51 -3.66
N LEU A 76 1.70 17.38 -3.40
CA LEU A 76 2.65 17.26 -2.31
C LEU A 76 3.98 17.91 -2.70
N LYS A 77 4.54 18.68 -1.78
CA LYS A 77 5.87 19.29 -1.93
C LYS A 77 6.89 18.44 -1.22
N GLY A 78 8.11 18.37 -1.78
CA GLY A 78 9.20 17.61 -1.19
C GLY A 78 9.38 16.23 -1.81
N GLU A 79 10.25 15.44 -1.19
CA GLU A 79 10.63 14.12 -1.67
C GLU A 79 9.66 13.05 -1.14
N VAL A 80 8.50 12.96 -1.77
CA VAL A 80 7.46 11.98 -1.41
C VAL A 80 7.20 11.04 -2.58
N VAL A 81 7.08 9.75 -2.31
CA VAL A 81 6.67 8.75 -3.29
C VAL A 81 5.44 8.00 -2.79
N VAL A 82 4.51 7.72 -3.69
CA VAL A 82 3.32 6.89 -3.40
C VAL A 82 3.50 5.54 -4.07
N LEU A 83 3.50 4.48 -3.26
CA LEU A 83 3.67 3.10 -3.72
C LEU A 83 2.36 2.36 -3.46
N THR A 84 1.69 1.92 -4.51
CA THR A 84 0.48 1.10 -4.41
C THR A 84 0.85 -0.34 -4.71
N ILE A 85 0.65 -1.22 -3.73
CA ILE A 85 1.05 -2.62 -3.79
C ILE A 85 -0.20 -3.50 -3.76
N SER A 86 -0.29 -4.42 -4.71
CA SER A 86 -1.35 -5.42 -4.78
C SER A 86 -0.79 -6.76 -5.21
N ALA A 87 -1.63 -7.81 -5.16
CA ALA A 87 -1.29 -9.12 -5.71
C ALA A 87 -1.63 -9.24 -7.20
N ASP A 88 -2.08 -8.16 -7.84
CA ASP A 88 -2.30 -8.15 -9.29
C ASP A 88 -0.99 -8.45 -10.01
N LEU A 89 -1.09 -9.08 -11.19
CA LEU A 89 0.08 -9.32 -12.02
C LEU A 89 0.67 -7.99 -12.52
N PRO A 90 1.99 -7.89 -12.67
CA PRO A 90 2.61 -6.67 -13.19
C PRO A 90 2.06 -6.21 -14.54
N PHE A 91 1.69 -7.16 -15.40
CA PHE A 91 1.08 -6.87 -16.71
C PHE A 91 -0.29 -6.20 -16.56
N ALA A 92 -1.11 -6.68 -15.62
CA ALA A 92 -2.42 -6.10 -15.33
C ALA A 92 -2.28 -4.70 -14.74
N GLN A 93 -1.32 -4.50 -13.85
CA GLN A 93 -1.03 -3.18 -13.26
C GLN A 93 -0.58 -2.19 -14.35
N ALA A 94 0.29 -2.60 -15.25
CA ALA A 94 0.75 -1.76 -16.36
C ALA A 94 -0.42 -1.35 -17.26
N ARG A 95 -1.30 -2.28 -17.59
CA ARG A 95 -2.48 -1.99 -18.41
C ARG A 95 -3.42 -1.02 -17.70
N TRP A 96 -3.67 -1.23 -16.41
CA TRP A 96 -4.54 -0.36 -15.62
C TRP A 96 -3.97 1.08 -15.54
N CYS A 97 -2.68 1.24 -15.26
CA CYS A 97 -2.03 2.55 -15.20
C CYS A 97 -2.13 3.29 -16.53
N GLY A 98 -1.90 2.60 -17.65
CA GLY A 98 -2.00 3.20 -18.99
C GLY A 98 -3.42 3.65 -19.32
N ALA A 99 -4.41 2.83 -19.01
CA ALA A 99 -5.83 3.15 -19.26
C ALA A 99 -6.35 4.26 -18.34
N ALA A 100 -5.86 4.32 -17.10
CA ALA A 100 -6.30 5.29 -16.09
C ALA A 100 -5.55 6.62 -16.16
N GLY A 101 -4.44 6.70 -16.90
CA GLY A 101 -3.61 7.92 -16.94
C GLY A 101 -2.87 8.19 -15.65
N ILE A 102 -2.51 7.16 -14.90
CA ILE A 102 -1.81 7.27 -13.63
C ILE A 102 -0.31 7.44 -13.88
N ASP A 103 0.27 8.52 -13.38
CA ASP A 103 1.68 8.87 -13.59
C ASP A 103 2.45 9.26 -12.34
N LYS A 104 1.77 9.54 -11.21
CA LYS A 104 2.38 9.97 -9.94
C LYS A 104 2.46 8.87 -8.90
N VAL A 105 1.72 7.80 -9.09
CA VAL A 105 1.73 6.63 -8.20
C VAL A 105 2.48 5.51 -8.88
N VAL A 106 3.35 4.84 -8.14
CA VAL A 106 4.06 3.65 -8.61
C VAL A 106 3.25 2.42 -8.20
N THR A 107 2.86 1.59 -9.17
CA THR A 107 2.18 0.32 -8.89
C THR A 107 3.20 -0.82 -8.85
N LEU A 108 3.12 -1.62 -7.79
CA LEU A 108 4.06 -2.71 -7.51
C LEU A 108 3.30 -3.98 -7.20
N SER A 109 3.84 -5.13 -7.62
CA SER A 109 3.17 -6.42 -7.46
C SER A 109 3.86 -7.32 -6.46
N ASP A 110 3.07 -7.81 -5.49
CA ASP A 110 3.49 -8.77 -4.47
C ASP A 110 3.06 -10.22 -4.84
N TYR A 111 2.72 -10.47 -6.11
CA TYR A 111 2.09 -11.73 -6.52
C TYR A 111 3.00 -12.95 -6.35
N ARG A 112 4.30 -12.79 -6.61
CA ARG A 112 5.22 -13.92 -6.72
C ARG A 112 5.63 -14.49 -5.36
N ASP A 113 6.24 -13.66 -4.53
CA ASP A 113 6.88 -14.13 -3.30
C ASP A 113 6.09 -13.80 -2.04
N ARG A 114 5.11 -12.89 -2.13
CA ARG A 114 4.23 -12.49 -1.02
C ARG A 114 4.99 -11.94 0.19
N ILE A 115 6.20 -11.42 -0.03
CA ILE A 115 7.07 -10.94 1.05
C ILE A 115 6.46 -9.71 1.73
N PHE A 116 5.96 -8.75 0.93
CA PHE A 116 5.38 -7.53 1.47
C PHE A 116 4.13 -7.82 2.32
N GLY A 117 3.19 -8.58 1.78
CA GLY A 117 1.94 -8.88 2.48
C GLY A 117 2.16 -9.57 3.82
N ASN A 118 3.11 -10.50 3.88
CA ASN A 118 3.43 -11.22 5.11
C ASN A 118 4.24 -10.35 6.09
N ALA A 119 5.23 -9.59 5.61
CA ALA A 119 6.08 -8.75 6.47
C ALA A 119 5.31 -7.58 7.08
N TYR A 120 4.34 -7.02 6.36
CA TYR A 120 3.55 -5.87 6.82
C TYR A 120 2.23 -6.29 7.49
N GLY A 121 1.96 -7.60 7.59
CA GLY A 121 0.78 -8.11 8.27
C GLY A 121 -0.54 -7.77 7.57
N VAL A 122 -0.52 -7.68 6.25
CA VAL A 122 -1.69 -7.27 5.45
C VAL A 122 -2.20 -8.34 4.48
N MET A 123 -1.63 -9.55 4.54
CA MET A 123 -2.10 -10.66 3.71
C MET A 123 -3.37 -11.26 4.29
N ILE A 124 -4.43 -11.33 3.48
CA ILE A 124 -5.69 -11.99 3.84
C ILE A 124 -5.53 -13.49 3.59
N LYS A 125 -5.68 -14.28 4.64
CA LYS A 125 -5.51 -15.75 4.62
C LYS A 125 -6.46 -16.42 3.62
N GLU A 126 -7.72 -16.07 3.65
CA GLU A 126 -8.79 -16.73 2.89
C GLU A 126 -8.74 -16.40 1.39
N LEU A 127 -8.23 -15.22 1.05
CA LEU A 127 -8.23 -14.74 -0.34
C LEU A 127 -6.85 -14.71 -0.96
N MET A 128 -5.79 -14.73 -0.15
CA MET A 128 -4.40 -14.50 -0.58
C MET A 128 -4.23 -13.20 -1.37
N LEU A 129 -5.03 -12.20 -1.01
CA LEU A 129 -4.97 -10.82 -1.48
C LEU A 129 -4.55 -9.93 -0.33
N LEU A 130 -4.05 -8.75 -0.63
CA LEU A 130 -3.75 -7.75 0.39
C LEU A 130 -5.02 -7.08 0.87
N THR A 131 -5.09 -6.77 2.16
CA THR A 131 -6.17 -5.93 2.70
C THR A 131 -5.89 -4.45 2.36
N ARG A 132 -6.87 -3.58 2.61
CA ARG A 132 -6.70 -2.15 2.41
C ARG A 132 -6.01 -1.54 3.64
N ALA A 133 -4.78 -1.09 3.46
CA ALA A 133 -3.99 -0.49 4.53
C ALA A 133 -3.03 0.56 3.98
N ILE A 134 -2.68 1.53 4.81
CA ILE A 134 -1.75 2.59 4.45
C ILE A 134 -0.68 2.69 5.53
N PHE A 135 0.57 2.76 5.08
CA PHE A 135 1.74 3.00 5.94
C PHE A 135 2.45 4.25 5.44
N VAL A 136 2.77 5.17 6.35
CA VAL A 136 3.62 6.32 6.03
C VAL A 136 4.95 6.12 6.68
N LEU A 137 6.02 6.13 5.88
CA LEU A 137 7.40 6.01 6.35
C LEU A 137 8.11 7.34 6.16
N ASP A 138 8.94 7.70 7.12
CA ASP A 138 9.83 8.86 6.96
C ASP A 138 11.03 8.52 6.05
N ALA A 139 11.89 9.51 5.83
CA ALA A 139 13.04 9.35 4.94
C ALA A 139 14.04 8.26 5.39
N SER A 140 14.01 7.87 6.66
CA SER A 140 14.85 6.81 7.21
C SER A 140 14.12 5.47 7.36
N ASP A 141 12.95 5.34 6.76
CA ASP A 141 12.11 4.14 6.78
C ASP A 141 11.58 3.77 8.18
N THR A 142 11.40 4.76 9.03
CA THR A 142 10.67 4.59 10.29
C THR A 142 9.17 4.78 10.03
N ILE A 143 8.36 3.88 10.56
CA ILE A 143 6.90 3.95 10.42
C ILE A 143 6.37 5.11 11.26
N ARG A 144 5.71 6.07 10.64
CA ARG A 144 5.13 7.24 11.31
C ARG A 144 3.62 7.24 11.40
N TYR A 145 2.97 6.44 10.55
CA TYR A 145 1.51 6.34 10.54
C TYR A 145 1.09 4.99 9.97
N ILE A 146 0.04 4.42 10.54
CA ILE A 146 -0.58 3.17 10.06
C ILE A 146 -2.08 3.33 10.08
N GLN A 147 -2.72 2.94 8.97
CA GLN A 147 -4.17 2.84 8.90
C GLN A 147 -4.53 1.51 8.24
N VAL A 148 -5.22 0.64 8.97
CA VAL A 148 -5.83 -0.57 8.41
C VAL A 148 -7.33 -0.31 8.35
N VAL A 149 -7.90 -0.32 7.14
CA VAL A 149 -9.33 -0.05 6.96
C VAL A 149 -10.13 -1.27 7.43
N PRO A 150 -11.00 -1.14 8.44
CA PRO A 150 -11.68 -2.31 9.02
C PRO A 150 -12.59 -3.06 8.05
N GLU A 151 -13.29 -2.34 7.18
CA GLU A 151 -14.14 -2.90 6.12
C GLU A 151 -13.50 -2.58 4.77
N ILE A 152 -13.02 -3.61 4.05
CA ILE A 152 -12.19 -3.40 2.86
C ILE A 152 -12.93 -2.77 1.68
N THR A 153 -14.27 -2.71 1.73
CA THR A 153 -15.06 -1.99 0.73
C THR A 153 -15.14 -0.49 0.98
N ASN A 154 -14.64 -0.01 2.13
CA ASN A 154 -14.59 1.42 2.43
C ASN A 154 -13.28 2.03 1.95
N GLU A 155 -13.34 3.32 1.57
CA GLU A 155 -12.15 4.10 1.29
C GLU A 155 -11.37 4.40 2.57
N PRO A 156 -10.04 4.64 2.47
CA PRO A 156 -9.26 5.09 3.63
C PRO A 156 -9.61 6.54 3.99
N ASP A 157 -9.15 6.99 5.15
CA ASP A 157 -9.19 8.39 5.56
C ASP A 157 -7.99 9.12 4.93
N TYR A 158 -8.21 9.71 3.77
CA TYR A 158 -7.16 10.43 3.02
C TYR A 158 -6.60 11.61 3.78
N ALA A 159 -7.46 12.37 4.48
CA ALA A 159 -7.05 13.56 5.22
C ALA A 159 -6.05 13.20 6.32
N ALA A 160 -6.31 12.13 7.06
CA ALA A 160 -5.42 11.65 8.12
C ALA A 160 -4.06 11.23 7.57
N VAL A 161 -4.04 10.54 6.42
CA VAL A 161 -2.79 10.14 5.74
C VAL A 161 -1.98 11.36 5.32
N LEU A 162 -2.63 12.31 4.65
CA LEU A 162 -1.96 13.52 4.13
C LEU A 162 -1.44 14.40 5.27
N GLU A 163 -2.17 14.49 6.37
CA GLU A 163 -1.72 15.23 7.55
C GLU A 163 -0.47 14.60 8.15
N ALA A 164 -0.43 13.27 8.24
CA ALA A 164 0.76 12.55 8.71
C ALA A 164 1.97 12.81 7.81
N VAL A 165 1.77 12.84 6.49
CA VAL A 165 2.83 13.14 5.53
C VAL A 165 3.36 14.56 5.70
N LYS A 166 2.47 15.54 5.86
CA LYS A 166 2.85 16.96 6.01
C LYS A 166 3.75 17.20 7.22
N THR A 167 3.59 16.43 8.29
CA THR A 167 4.45 16.56 9.48
C THR A 167 5.88 16.13 9.22
N LEU A 168 6.16 15.44 8.11
CA LEU A 168 7.46 14.90 7.74
C LEU A 168 8.20 15.72 6.66
N LEU A 169 7.55 16.74 6.12
CA LEU A 169 8.08 17.56 5.02
C LEU A 169 8.70 18.89 5.48
#